data_786532c2f49b2738c05547a38064ca47
#
_entry.id   786532c2f49b2738c05547a38064ca47
#
_cell.length_a   1.000
_cell.length_b   1.000
_cell.length_c   1.000
_cell.angle_alpha   90.00
_cell.angle_beta   90.00
_cell.angle_gamma   90.00
#
_symmetry.space_group_name_H-M   'P 1'
#
loop_
_entity.id
_entity.type
_entity.pdbx_description
1 polymer ?
#
loop_
_entity_poly.entity_id
_entity_poly.type
_entity_poly.pdbx_seq_one_letter_code
_entity_poly.pdbx_strand_id
1 'polypeptide(L)'
;MFPAGPRVDSLASMTAAAFFDLDRTLLPKASGPALSAAMRDTGVVSARMPGEALLFGYFNLLGESLGSIALARQAVLVAKGKPADAFDEAAQLAADVLEPMVGPFARMLIEEHHEAGRLVVLATTTPEHLVLPLAERLGIDYVIATRYEVGDDGCFTGRNDGHFVWSMGKIAAVRDFAEEEGIDLDASFAYSDSIYDAPLLRAVGNPGAVNPDPRLHALAVAARWPVLHFDTSPGVMKLPVIGMELQRAIALLSRPEVFPYAKFTVRGAENIPADGPAILVGNHRSYFDLVAMAVAFRRTPRSARFLGKKELFDVPGLGAVFRAGGGISVDRRQDDPDSPDAFASAVRALRGGELVAMMPEGTIPRGIHFFEPGMRGFPGAARLAHLTEVPVIPFAITGTEKVWPRSSKVPRMLTNPLTRPEVTVTFGEPVELKYRSVPRDMERIFEAITAMLPDEVREPARPTLAELALTYPDGKVPDEDRWFAVDAE
;
A
#
# COMPACT_ATOMS: atom_id res chain seq x y z
N MET A 1 -18.71 31.06 -12.52
CA MET A 1 -17.91 31.88 -13.46
C MET A 1 -16.60 32.23 -12.76
N PHE A 2 -15.55 31.42 -12.94
CA PHE A 2 -14.23 31.68 -12.36
C PHE A 2 -13.53 32.81 -13.13
N PRO A 3 -12.78 33.70 -12.48
CA PRO A 3 -12.09 34.78 -13.17
C PRO A 3 -10.93 34.20 -14.01
N ALA A 4 -10.85 34.63 -15.27
CA ALA A 4 -9.73 34.34 -16.14
C ALA A 4 -8.43 34.90 -15.54
N GLY A 5 -7.47 34.05 -15.29
CA GLY A 5 -6.11 34.42 -14.88
C GLY A 5 -5.36 35.13 -16.02
N PRO A 6 -4.22 35.80 -15.73
CA PRO A 6 -3.53 36.62 -16.71
C PRO A 6 -2.90 35.75 -17.82
N ARG A 7 -3.17 36.11 -19.08
CA ARG A 7 -2.48 35.59 -20.26
C ARG A 7 -1.00 36.02 -20.20
N VAL A 8 -0.12 35.05 -20.11
CA VAL A 8 1.31 35.24 -20.32
C VAL A 8 1.65 34.68 -21.71
N ASP A 9 1.90 35.56 -22.67
CA ASP A 9 2.48 35.22 -23.96
C ASP A 9 3.95 34.81 -23.75
N SER A 10 4.22 33.53 -23.70
CA SER A 10 5.52 32.92 -24.02
C SER A 10 5.24 31.52 -24.56
N LEU A 11 6.08 30.99 -25.44
CA LEU A 11 6.04 29.61 -25.93
C LEU A 11 5.69 28.67 -24.79
N ALA A 12 4.40 28.39 -24.61
CA ALA A 12 3.90 27.63 -23.51
C ALA A 12 4.41 26.21 -23.67
N SER A 13 5.28 25.76 -22.78
CA SER A 13 5.48 24.34 -22.61
C SER A 13 4.11 23.75 -22.29
N MET A 14 3.63 22.84 -23.12
CA MET A 14 2.36 22.15 -22.88
C MET A 14 2.41 21.54 -21.48
N THR A 15 1.40 21.82 -20.69
CA THR A 15 1.31 21.35 -19.28
C THR A 15 0.80 19.92 -19.28
N ALA A 16 1.40 19.04 -18.48
CA ALA A 16 0.87 17.70 -18.29
C ALA A 16 -0.23 17.71 -17.21
N ALA A 17 -1.19 16.79 -17.31
CA ALA A 17 -2.23 16.60 -16.31
C ALA A 17 -2.31 15.15 -15.82
N ALA A 18 -2.92 14.96 -14.66
CA ALA A 18 -3.25 13.65 -14.10
C ALA A 18 -4.78 13.55 -13.97
N PHE A 19 -5.37 12.70 -14.76
CA PHE A 19 -6.81 12.46 -14.78
C PHE A 19 -7.16 11.30 -13.87
N PHE A 20 -8.00 11.52 -12.87
CA PHE A 20 -8.46 10.51 -11.94
C PHE A 20 -9.94 10.22 -12.14
N ASP A 21 -10.29 8.95 -12.26
CA ASP A 21 -11.67 8.53 -12.05
C ASP A 21 -11.99 8.51 -10.54
N LEU A 22 -13.29 8.55 -10.19
CA LEU A 22 -13.76 8.62 -8.81
C LEU A 22 -14.05 7.24 -8.22
N ASP A 23 -15.07 6.59 -8.78
CA ASP A 23 -15.67 5.39 -8.21
C ASP A 23 -14.73 4.18 -8.35
N ARG A 24 -14.41 3.49 -7.23
CA ARG A 24 -13.45 2.38 -7.18
C ARG A 24 -12.01 2.74 -7.59
N THR A 25 -11.77 4.00 -7.94
CA THR A 25 -10.45 4.56 -8.25
C THR A 25 -9.94 5.40 -7.09
N LEU A 26 -10.34 6.67 -6.94
CA LEU A 26 -10.04 7.47 -5.73
C LEU A 26 -10.77 6.94 -4.50
N LEU A 27 -12.01 6.52 -4.67
CA LEU A 27 -12.80 5.84 -3.64
C LEU A 27 -12.65 4.32 -3.75
N PRO A 28 -12.65 3.58 -2.63
CA PRO A 28 -12.59 2.11 -2.66
C PRO A 28 -13.89 1.45 -3.15
N LYS A 29 -14.99 2.21 -3.22
CA LYS A 29 -16.34 1.78 -3.59
C LYS A 29 -17.06 2.88 -4.38
N ALA A 30 -18.25 2.55 -4.91
CA ALA A 30 -19.11 3.52 -5.56
C ALA A 30 -19.54 4.65 -4.62
N SER A 31 -19.53 5.90 -5.12
CA SER A 31 -20.04 7.10 -4.44
C SER A 31 -21.56 7.13 -4.33
N GLY A 32 -22.25 6.48 -5.25
CA GLY A 32 -23.71 6.51 -5.39
C GLY A 32 -24.50 6.26 -4.10
N PRO A 33 -24.17 5.27 -3.24
CA PRO A 33 -24.85 5.09 -1.98
C PRO A 33 -24.78 6.28 -1.01
N ALA A 34 -23.64 6.95 -0.93
CA ALA A 34 -23.46 8.14 -0.08
C ALA A 34 -24.23 9.33 -0.65
N LEU A 35 -24.12 9.56 -1.97
CA LEU A 35 -24.86 10.61 -2.68
C LEU A 35 -26.37 10.42 -2.55
N SER A 36 -26.86 9.20 -2.73
CA SER A 36 -28.27 8.86 -2.60
C SER A 36 -28.78 9.04 -1.16
N ALA A 37 -27.97 8.70 -0.15
CA ALA A 37 -28.29 8.93 1.25
C ALA A 37 -28.39 10.44 1.55
N ALA A 38 -27.37 11.21 1.17
CA ALA A 38 -27.33 12.65 1.39
C ALA A 38 -28.51 13.38 0.72
N MET A 39 -28.86 13.02 -0.52
CA MET A 39 -30.04 13.58 -1.20
C MET A 39 -31.37 13.25 -0.51
N ARG A 40 -31.45 12.10 0.19
CA ARG A 40 -32.65 11.78 0.99
C ARG A 40 -32.68 12.54 2.31
N ASP A 41 -31.55 12.66 2.97
CA ASP A 41 -31.44 13.31 4.27
C ASP A 41 -31.75 14.82 4.16
N THR A 42 -31.41 15.43 3.04
CA THR A 42 -31.75 16.82 2.69
C THR A 42 -33.12 16.99 2.06
N GLY A 43 -33.86 15.89 1.80
CA GLY A 43 -35.19 15.94 1.22
C GLY A 43 -35.24 16.23 -0.28
N VAL A 44 -34.10 16.29 -0.97
CA VAL A 44 -34.02 16.45 -2.41
C VAL A 44 -34.69 15.28 -3.15
N VAL A 45 -34.55 14.06 -2.58
CA VAL A 45 -35.21 12.84 -3.10
C VAL A 45 -35.97 12.17 -1.96
N SER A 46 -37.25 11.87 -2.18
CA SER A 46 -38.16 11.39 -1.12
C SER A 46 -38.13 9.89 -0.84
N ALA A 47 -37.60 9.07 -1.76
CA ALA A 47 -37.64 7.60 -1.60
C ALA A 47 -36.36 6.92 -2.14
N ARG A 48 -36.06 5.74 -1.57
CA ARG A 48 -35.05 4.84 -2.15
C ARG A 48 -35.55 4.27 -3.48
N MET A 49 -34.66 4.18 -4.46
CA MET A 49 -34.96 3.43 -5.67
C MET A 49 -35.07 1.93 -5.36
N PRO A 50 -36.12 1.24 -5.82
CA PRO A 50 -36.22 -0.21 -5.67
C PRO A 50 -34.99 -0.90 -6.28
N GLY A 51 -34.32 -1.78 -5.49
CA GLY A 51 -33.15 -2.50 -5.97
C GLY A 51 -31.82 -1.74 -5.90
N GLU A 52 -31.78 -0.49 -5.41
CA GLU A 52 -30.59 0.35 -5.30
C GLU A 52 -29.41 -0.39 -4.61
N ALA A 53 -29.66 -1.04 -3.47
CA ALA A 53 -28.63 -1.76 -2.72
C ALA A 53 -28.04 -2.94 -3.51
N LEU A 54 -28.88 -3.66 -4.27
CA LEU A 54 -28.42 -4.77 -5.12
C LEU A 54 -27.58 -4.25 -6.29
N LEU A 55 -28.00 -3.14 -6.90
CA LEU A 55 -27.29 -2.52 -8.02
C LEU A 55 -25.89 -2.07 -7.58
N PHE A 56 -25.78 -1.31 -6.48
CA PHE A 56 -24.47 -0.88 -5.99
C PHE A 56 -23.64 -2.04 -5.42
N GLY A 57 -24.26 -3.06 -4.86
CA GLY A 57 -23.59 -4.30 -4.47
C GLY A 57 -22.94 -5.00 -5.69
N TYR A 58 -23.70 -5.12 -6.77
CA TYR A 58 -23.22 -5.69 -8.03
C TYR A 58 -22.09 -4.84 -8.64
N PHE A 59 -22.28 -3.51 -8.68
CA PHE A 59 -21.28 -2.56 -9.16
C PHE A 59 -19.96 -2.65 -8.36
N ASN A 60 -20.04 -2.71 -7.05
CA ASN A 60 -18.85 -2.82 -6.20
C ASN A 60 -18.11 -4.15 -6.40
N LEU A 61 -18.81 -5.22 -6.76
CA LEU A 61 -18.22 -6.56 -6.94
C LEU A 61 -17.61 -6.76 -8.34
N LEU A 62 -18.33 -6.35 -9.38
CA LEU A 62 -18.00 -6.69 -10.77
C LEU A 62 -17.62 -5.46 -11.64
N GLY A 63 -17.68 -4.25 -11.08
CA GLY A 63 -17.42 -3.01 -11.80
C GLY A 63 -18.64 -2.52 -12.60
N GLU A 64 -18.38 -1.55 -13.45
CA GLU A 64 -19.40 -0.93 -14.32
C GLU A 64 -20.05 -1.93 -15.28
N SER A 65 -21.33 -1.74 -15.49
CA SER A 65 -22.15 -2.50 -16.44
C SER A 65 -23.02 -1.56 -17.28
N LEU A 66 -23.47 -2.04 -18.44
CA LEU A 66 -24.43 -1.27 -19.27
C LEU A 66 -25.72 -0.94 -18.52
N GLY A 67 -26.14 -1.79 -17.57
CA GLY A 67 -27.32 -1.56 -16.73
C GLY A 67 -27.10 -0.43 -15.72
N SER A 68 -25.95 -0.37 -15.06
CA SER A 68 -25.64 0.73 -14.12
C SER A 68 -25.54 2.09 -14.84
N ILE A 69 -24.99 2.09 -16.05
CA ILE A 69 -24.89 3.30 -16.88
C ILE A 69 -26.23 3.77 -17.43
N ALA A 70 -27.11 2.84 -17.81
CA ALA A 70 -28.46 3.20 -18.20
C ALA A 70 -29.20 3.93 -17.05
N LEU A 71 -28.98 3.49 -15.80
CA LEU A 71 -29.52 4.17 -14.63
C LEU A 71 -28.86 5.53 -14.37
N ALA A 72 -27.54 5.62 -14.47
CA ALA A 72 -26.84 6.91 -14.34
C ALA A 72 -27.32 7.94 -15.36
N ARG A 73 -27.60 7.52 -16.60
CA ARG A 73 -28.23 8.39 -17.63
C ARG A 73 -29.63 8.84 -17.25
N GLN A 74 -30.40 8.08 -16.50
CA GLN A 74 -31.73 8.46 -16.06
C GLN A 74 -31.69 9.36 -14.79
N ALA A 75 -30.58 9.46 -14.09
CA ALA A 75 -30.48 10.26 -12.86
C ALA A 75 -30.78 11.76 -13.13
N VAL A 76 -30.44 12.28 -14.32
CA VAL A 76 -30.80 13.65 -14.74
C VAL A 76 -32.32 13.88 -14.75
N LEU A 77 -33.13 12.86 -15.06
CA LEU A 77 -34.58 12.96 -15.01
C LEU A 77 -35.13 13.06 -13.60
N VAL A 78 -34.44 12.48 -12.61
CA VAL A 78 -34.82 12.59 -11.19
C VAL A 78 -34.58 14.01 -10.67
N ALA A 79 -33.59 14.70 -11.20
CA ALA A 79 -33.33 16.11 -10.88
C ALA A 79 -34.27 17.09 -11.57
N LYS A 80 -34.96 16.69 -12.64
CA LYS A 80 -35.82 17.58 -13.42
C LYS A 80 -36.80 18.38 -12.59
N GLY A 81 -36.85 19.70 -12.80
CA GLY A 81 -37.75 20.64 -12.12
C GLY A 81 -37.37 20.95 -10.66
N LYS A 82 -36.22 20.46 -10.19
CA LYS A 82 -35.69 20.81 -8.87
C LYS A 82 -34.70 21.97 -8.99
N PRO A 83 -34.67 22.90 -8.03
CA PRO A 83 -33.68 23.97 -8.00
C PRO A 83 -32.28 23.37 -7.90
N ALA A 84 -31.33 23.92 -8.66
CA ALA A 84 -29.96 23.41 -8.65
C ALA A 84 -29.27 23.56 -7.27
N ASP A 85 -29.51 24.69 -6.59
CA ASP A 85 -29.00 25.00 -5.25
C ASP A 85 -29.55 24.07 -4.14
N ALA A 86 -30.71 23.42 -4.35
CA ALA A 86 -31.25 22.43 -3.41
C ALA A 86 -30.32 21.20 -3.25
N PHE A 87 -29.37 20.99 -4.18
CA PHE A 87 -28.43 19.88 -4.11
C PHE A 87 -27.13 20.23 -3.37
N ASP A 88 -26.86 21.51 -3.06
CA ASP A 88 -25.61 21.97 -2.46
C ASP A 88 -25.39 21.35 -1.07
N GLU A 89 -26.43 21.32 -0.22
CA GLU A 89 -26.35 20.68 1.10
C GLU A 89 -26.11 19.17 1.00
N ALA A 90 -26.76 18.51 0.05
CA ALA A 90 -26.58 17.08 -0.21
C ALA A 90 -25.13 16.79 -0.68
N ALA A 91 -24.56 17.65 -1.53
CA ALA A 91 -23.19 17.54 -2.00
C ALA A 91 -22.19 17.67 -0.85
N GLN A 92 -22.40 18.61 0.07
CA GLN A 92 -21.55 18.79 1.27
C GLN A 92 -21.64 17.57 2.21
N LEU A 93 -22.84 17.09 2.53
CA LEU A 93 -23.03 15.90 3.33
C LEU A 93 -22.41 14.65 2.70
N ALA A 94 -22.52 14.50 1.39
CA ALA A 94 -21.86 13.40 0.69
C ALA A 94 -20.35 13.52 0.76
N ALA A 95 -19.78 14.72 0.60
CA ALA A 95 -18.34 14.95 0.73
C ALA A 95 -17.84 14.60 2.12
N ASP A 96 -18.58 14.91 3.20
CA ASP A 96 -18.23 14.52 4.58
C ASP A 96 -18.07 13.00 4.76
N VAL A 97 -18.87 12.22 4.04
CA VAL A 97 -18.81 10.75 4.06
C VAL A 97 -17.72 10.21 3.13
N LEU A 98 -17.57 10.80 1.95
CA LEU A 98 -16.69 10.28 0.89
C LEU A 98 -15.22 10.66 1.11
N GLU A 99 -14.94 11.86 1.61
CA GLU A 99 -13.56 12.33 1.79
C GLU A 99 -12.71 11.39 2.67
N PRO A 100 -13.18 10.91 3.84
CA PRO A 100 -12.41 9.97 4.68
C PRO A 100 -12.20 8.61 4.01
N MET A 101 -12.97 8.27 2.97
CA MET A 101 -12.82 7.01 2.23
C MET A 101 -11.67 7.05 1.22
N VAL A 102 -11.20 8.24 0.84
CA VAL A 102 -10.06 8.38 -0.08
C VAL A 102 -8.80 7.91 0.61
N GLY A 103 -8.22 6.84 0.07
CA GLY A 103 -7.05 6.18 0.65
C GLY A 103 -5.80 7.08 0.70
N PRO A 104 -4.89 6.83 1.65
CA PRO A 104 -3.68 7.65 1.83
C PRO A 104 -2.77 7.61 0.60
N PHE A 105 -2.68 6.49 -0.11
CA PHE A 105 -1.86 6.39 -1.34
C PHE A 105 -2.46 7.19 -2.51
N ALA A 106 -3.80 7.34 -2.57
CA ALA A 106 -4.43 8.23 -3.54
C ALA A 106 -4.08 9.70 -3.26
N ARG A 107 -4.16 10.12 -1.98
CA ARG A 107 -3.79 11.48 -1.56
C ARG A 107 -2.32 11.78 -1.85
N MET A 108 -1.41 10.87 -1.50
CA MET A 108 0.01 11.01 -1.82
C MET A 108 0.28 11.11 -3.33
N LEU A 109 -0.46 10.38 -4.15
CA LEU A 109 -0.30 10.46 -5.61
C LEU A 109 -0.80 11.80 -6.16
N ILE A 110 -1.89 12.35 -5.62
CA ILE A 110 -2.36 13.71 -5.94
C ILE A 110 -1.27 14.73 -5.58
N GLU A 111 -0.70 14.65 -4.37
CA GLU A 111 0.40 15.51 -3.92
C GLU A 111 1.63 15.39 -4.85
N GLU A 112 2.04 14.17 -5.23
CA GLU A 112 3.14 13.93 -6.16
C GLU A 112 2.92 14.56 -7.54
N HIS A 113 1.67 14.59 -8.02
CA HIS A 113 1.35 15.27 -9.26
C HIS A 113 1.46 16.79 -9.11
N HIS A 114 0.96 17.37 -8.03
CA HIS A 114 1.11 18.80 -7.74
C HIS A 114 2.59 19.21 -7.56
N GLU A 115 3.37 18.43 -6.79
CA GLU A 115 4.81 18.68 -6.61
C GLU A 115 5.58 18.65 -7.93
N ALA A 116 5.13 17.83 -8.88
CA ALA A 116 5.69 17.76 -10.22
C ALA A 116 5.14 18.82 -11.20
N GLY A 117 4.32 19.76 -10.73
CA GLY A 117 3.73 20.84 -11.52
C GLY A 117 2.67 20.40 -12.52
N ARG A 118 2.04 19.24 -12.30
CA ARG A 118 0.96 18.71 -13.14
C ARG A 118 -0.40 19.11 -12.59
N LEU A 119 -1.33 19.43 -13.47
CA LEU A 119 -2.73 19.64 -13.07
C LEU A 119 -3.36 18.33 -12.64
N VAL A 120 -4.12 18.35 -11.56
CA VAL A 120 -4.89 17.22 -11.09
C VAL A 120 -6.36 17.41 -11.46
N VAL A 121 -6.88 16.47 -12.25
CA VAL A 121 -8.21 16.56 -12.86
C VAL A 121 -9.05 15.36 -12.45
N LEU A 122 -10.24 15.60 -11.89
CA LEU A 122 -11.21 14.55 -11.65
C LEU A 122 -12.06 14.35 -12.91
N ALA A 123 -12.06 13.14 -13.49
CA ALA A 123 -12.83 12.78 -14.66
C ALA A 123 -13.85 11.68 -14.31
N THR A 124 -15.12 12.04 -14.06
CA THR A 124 -16.12 11.13 -13.48
C THR A 124 -17.48 11.22 -14.17
N THR A 125 -18.21 10.10 -14.15
CA THR A 125 -19.62 10.04 -14.59
C THR A 125 -20.56 10.71 -13.56
N THR A 126 -20.14 10.83 -12.31
CA THR A 126 -20.91 11.47 -11.23
C THR A 126 -21.27 12.90 -11.61
N PRO A 127 -22.50 13.36 -11.29
CA PRO A 127 -22.91 14.73 -11.61
C PRO A 127 -22.01 15.78 -10.97
N GLU A 128 -21.61 16.79 -11.76
CA GLU A 128 -20.64 17.82 -11.36
C GLU A 128 -21.02 18.50 -10.05
N HIS A 129 -22.26 19.01 -9.95
CA HIS A 129 -22.76 19.72 -8.77
C HIS A 129 -22.73 18.88 -7.47
N LEU A 130 -22.72 17.53 -7.56
CA LEU A 130 -22.63 16.64 -6.40
C LEU A 130 -21.21 16.31 -6.02
N VAL A 131 -20.23 16.45 -6.93
CA VAL A 131 -18.85 16.03 -6.67
C VAL A 131 -17.91 17.20 -6.39
N LEU A 132 -18.30 18.44 -6.75
CA LEU A 132 -17.47 19.63 -6.56
C LEU A 132 -16.96 19.82 -5.12
N PRO A 133 -17.77 19.68 -4.03
CA PRO A 133 -17.26 19.85 -2.70
C PRO A 133 -16.21 18.80 -2.31
N LEU A 134 -16.34 17.58 -2.80
CA LEU A 134 -15.33 16.53 -2.59
C LEU A 134 -14.03 16.87 -3.34
N ALA A 135 -14.13 17.29 -4.59
CA ALA A 135 -12.98 17.67 -5.41
C ALA A 135 -12.20 18.83 -4.78
N GLU A 136 -12.89 19.85 -4.28
CA GLU A 136 -12.28 20.98 -3.55
C GLU A 136 -11.50 20.52 -2.32
N ARG A 137 -12.10 19.65 -1.49
CA ARG A 137 -11.45 19.12 -0.28
C ARG A 137 -10.23 18.24 -0.58
N LEU A 138 -10.20 17.61 -1.74
CA LEU A 138 -9.06 16.80 -2.19
C LEU A 138 -7.98 17.61 -2.89
N GLY A 139 -8.17 18.92 -3.06
CA GLY A 139 -7.23 19.78 -3.79
C GLY A 139 -7.19 19.52 -5.29
N ILE A 140 -8.27 19.02 -5.88
CA ILE A 140 -8.39 18.78 -7.31
C ILE A 140 -8.50 20.12 -8.03
N ASP A 141 -7.68 20.35 -9.07
CA ASP A 141 -7.63 21.64 -9.79
C ASP A 141 -8.82 21.82 -10.72
N TYR A 142 -9.25 20.75 -11.40
CA TYR A 142 -10.35 20.76 -12.37
C TYR A 142 -11.25 19.53 -12.25
N VAL A 143 -12.53 19.72 -12.60
CA VAL A 143 -13.52 18.64 -12.61
C VAL A 143 -14.11 18.50 -14.00
N ILE A 144 -13.95 17.33 -14.60
CA ILE A 144 -14.61 16.89 -15.83
C ILE A 144 -15.68 15.89 -15.42
N ALA A 145 -16.91 16.33 -15.27
CA ALA A 145 -18.02 15.54 -14.77
C ALA A 145 -19.27 15.71 -15.64
N THR A 146 -20.26 14.83 -15.46
CA THR A 146 -21.52 14.95 -16.17
C THR A 146 -22.28 16.19 -15.68
N ARG A 147 -22.47 17.21 -16.53
CA ARG A 147 -23.20 18.42 -16.19
C ARG A 147 -24.66 18.27 -16.52
N TYR A 148 -25.51 18.76 -15.61
CA TYR A 148 -26.95 18.85 -15.84
C TYR A 148 -27.30 20.28 -16.28
N GLU A 149 -28.14 20.40 -17.33
CA GLU A 149 -28.58 21.69 -17.84
C GLU A 149 -29.50 22.36 -16.81
N VAL A 150 -29.23 23.63 -16.52
CA VAL A 150 -30.05 24.49 -15.64
C VAL A 150 -30.82 25.46 -16.54
N GLY A 151 -32.13 25.52 -16.36
CA GLY A 151 -33.00 26.47 -17.08
C GLY A 151 -32.93 27.89 -16.52
N ASP A 152 -33.59 28.82 -17.19
CA ASP A 152 -33.66 30.23 -16.79
C ASP A 152 -34.33 30.42 -15.41
N ASP A 153 -35.12 29.43 -14.97
CA ASP A 153 -35.78 29.37 -13.64
C ASP A 153 -34.87 28.86 -12.51
N GLY A 154 -33.60 28.56 -12.79
CA GLY A 154 -32.65 27.99 -11.85
C GLY A 154 -32.87 26.51 -11.56
N CYS A 155 -33.79 25.84 -12.24
CA CYS A 155 -34.09 24.42 -12.05
C CYS A 155 -33.44 23.56 -13.14
N PHE A 156 -33.13 22.30 -12.78
CA PHE A 156 -32.64 21.33 -13.75
C PHE A 156 -33.73 21.02 -14.82
N THR A 157 -33.34 21.08 -16.11
CA THR A 157 -34.27 20.81 -17.23
C THR A 157 -34.53 19.32 -17.43
N GLY A 158 -33.68 18.45 -16.88
CA GLY A 158 -33.70 17.01 -17.14
C GLY A 158 -32.89 16.60 -18.36
N ARG A 159 -32.02 17.47 -18.85
CA ARG A 159 -31.05 17.20 -19.93
C ARG A 159 -29.63 17.38 -19.43
N ASN A 160 -28.67 16.77 -20.10
CA ASN A 160 -27.26 17.05 -19.86
C ASN A 160 -26.85 18.31 -20.65
N ASP A 161 -25.91 19.06 -20.02
CA ASP A 161 -25.18 20.14 -20.69
C ASP A 161 -23.82 19.57 -21.12
N GLY A 162 -23.65 19.36 -22.44
CA GLY A 162 -22.44 18.77 -23.00
C GLY A 162 -22.36 17.25 -22.93
N HIS A 163 -21.16 16.72 -22.67
CA HIS A 163 -20.89 15.29 -22.68
C HIS A 163 -21.49 14.55 -21.48
N PHE A 164 -22.03 13.35 -21.74
CA PHE A 164 -22.20 12.36 -20.69
C PHE A 164 -20.82 11.70 -20.44
N VAL A 165 -20.17 12.02 -19.31
CA VAL A 165 -18.77 11.71 -19.03
C VAL A 165 -18.61 10.22 -18.67
N TRP A 166 -18.74 9.37 -19.68
CA TRP A 166 -18.57 7.93 -19.60
C TRP A 166 -18.00 7.39 -20.92
N SER A 167 -17.01 6.49 -20.84
CA SER A 167 -16.40 5.83 -22.00
C SER A 167 -15.96 6.81 -23.09
N MET A 168 -16.52 6.75 -24.29
CA MET A 168 -16.21 7.67 -25.38
C MET A 168 -16.57 9.13 -25.07
N GLY A 169 -17.60 9.38 -24.26
CA GLY A 169 -17.93 10.72 -23.79
C GLY A 169 -16.90 11.27 -22.80
N LYS A 170 -16.30 10.41 -21.95
CA LYS A 170 -15.23 10.82 -21.03
C LYS A 170 -13.98 11.26 -21.80
N ILE A 171 -13.51 10.47 -22.76
CA ILE A 171 -12.35 10.86 -23.56
C ILE A 171 -12.63 12.07 -24.45
N ALA A 172 -13.86 12.25 -24.94
CA ALA A 172 -14.22 13.46 -25.70
C ALA A 172 -14.09 14.69 -24.79
N ALA A 173 -14.71 14.68 -23.61
CA ALA A 173 -14.62 15.78 -22.65
C ALA A 173 -13.17 16.07 -22.20
N VAL A 174 -12.33 15.03 -22.02
CA VAL A 174 -10.92 15.20 -21.70
C VAL A 174 -10.14 15.85 -22.86
N ARG A 175 -10.45 15.51 -24.11
CA ARG A 175 -9.81 16.13 -25.29
C ARG A 175 -10.19 17.59 -25.46
N ASP A 176 -11.46 17.91 -25.25
CA ASP A 176 -11.95 19.31 -25.33
C ASP A 176 -11.23 20.14 -24.25
N PHE A 177 -11.14 19.61 -23.02
CA PHE A 177 -10.39 20.24 -21.92
C PHE A 177 -8.89 20.37 -22.23
N ALA A 178 -8.27 19.33 -22.79
CA ALA A 178 -6.86 19.35 -23.12
C ALA A 178 -6.54 20.37 -24.22
N GLU A 179 -7.43 20.55 -25.20
CA GLU A 179 -7.32 21.59 -26.25
C GLU A 179 -7.48 22.99 -25.63
N GLU A 180 -8.45 23.19 -24.74
CA GLU A 180 -8.75 24.46 -24.10
C GLU A 180 -7.61 24.94 -23.18
N GLU A 181 -7.08 24.03 -22.36
CA GLU A 181 -6.04 24.32 -21.34
C GLU A 181 -4.59 24.09 -21.87
N GLY A 182 -4.41 23.64 -23.10
CA GLY A 182 -3.10 23.38 -23.68
C GLY A 182 -2.37 22.19 -23.04
N ILE A 183 -3.08 21.12 -22.73
CA ILE A 183 -2.54 19.91 -22.08
C ILE A 183 -1.95 18.95 -23.11
N ASP A 184 -0.73 18.47 -22.83
CA ASP A 184 -0.08 17.38 -23.55
C ASP A 184 -0.57 16.03 -22.99
N LEU A 185 -1.43 15.32 -23.70
CA LEU A 185 -1.92 14.00 -23.29
C LEU A 185 -0.81 12.95 -23.34
N ASP A 186 0.19 13.05 -24.22
CA ASP A 186 1.29 12.10 -24.27
C ASP A 186 2.22 12.23 -23.05
N ALA A 187 2.32 13.40 -22.42
CA ALA A 187 3.01 13.64 -21.18
C ALA A 187 2.11 13.40 -19.93
N SER A 188 0.80 13.22 -20.12
CA SER A 188 -0.20 13.16 -19.07
C SER A 188 -0.41 11.74 -18.54
N PHE A 189 -1.12 11.67 -17.41
CA PHE A 189 -1.45 10.45 -16.67
C PHE A 189 -2.96 10.26 -16.62
N ALA A 190 -3.41 9.00 -16.55
CA ALA A 190 -4.81 8.70 -16.29
C ALA A 190 -4.94 7.45 -15.43
N TYR A 191 -5.88 7.46 -14.48
CA TYR A 191 -6.11 6.43 -13.48
C TYR A 191 -7.58 6.04 -13.45
N SER A 192 -7.87 4.74 -13.65
CA SER A 192 -9.24 4.22 -13.63
C SER A 192 -9.28 2.72 -13.30
N ASP A 193 -10.42 2.26 -12.76
CA ASP A 193 -10.72 0.85 -12.47
C ASP A 193 -11.49 0.16 -13.62
N SER A 194 -12.08 0.91 -14.53
CA SER A 194 -13.08 0.44 -15.48
C SER A 194 -12.54 0.21 -16.88
N ILE A 195 -12.91 -0.96 -17.49
CA ILE A 195 -12.62 -1.21 -18.91
C ILE A 195 -13.25 -0.17 -19.82
N TYR A 196 -14.33 0.48 -19.39
CA TYR A 196 -14.98 1.52 -20.19
C TYR A 196 -14.15 2.80 -20.29
N ASP A 197 -13.16 2.99 -19.41
CA ASP A 197 -12.18 4.07 -19.49
C ASP A 197 -10.91 3.70 -20.29
N ALA A 198 -10.88 2.51 -20.90
CA ALA A 198 -9.79 2.14 -21.80
C ALA A 198 -9.52 3.14 -22.93
N PRO A 199 -10.53 3.86 -23.50
CA PRO A 199 -10.25 4.93 -24.46
C PRO A 199 -9.43 6.08 -23.87
N LEU A 200 -9.72 6.51 -22.64
CA LEU A 200 -8.94 7.54 -21.93
C LEU A 200 -7.54 7.03 -21.59
N LEU A 201 -7.42 5.82 -21.00
CA LEU A 201 -6.14 5.22 -20.65
C LEU A 201 -5.20 5.03 -21.85
N ARG A 202 -5.74 4.80 -23.05
CA ARG A 202 -4.97 4.71 -24.30
C ARG A 202 -4.60 6.06 -24.89
N ALA A 203 -5.26 7.13 -24.48
CA ALA A 203 -5.03 8.46 -25.01
C ALA A 203 -3.93 9.22 -24.27
N VAL A 204 -3.51 8.73 -23.11
CA VAL A 204 -2.43 9.34 -22.32
C VAL A 204 -1.14 8.51 -22.42
N GLY A 205 0.02 9.19 -22.24
CA GLY A 205 1.31 8.49 -22.26
C GLY A 205 1.58 7.65 -21.02
N ASN A 206 0.93 7.94 -19.88
CA ASN A 206 1.16 7.25 -18.60
C ASN A 206 -0.16 6.71 -18.00
N PRO A 207 -0.72 5.63 -18.54
CA PRO A 207 -1.93 5.00 -18.00
C PRO A 207 -1.64 4.19 -16.74
N GLY A 208 -2.57 4.22 -15.77
CA GLY A 208 -2.56 3.40 -14.56
C GLY A 208 -3.90 2.71 -14.34
N ALA A 209 -3.92 1.37 -14.31
CA ALA A 209 -5.11 0.62 -13.96
C ALA A 209 -5.21 0.47 -12.44
N VAL A 210 -6.18 1.17 -11.82
CA VAL A 210 -6.35 1.19 -10.35
C VAL A 210 -7.49 0.27 -9.95
N ASN A 211 -7.23 -0.70 -9.06
CA ASN A 211 -8.23 -1.69 -8.62
C ASN A 211 -9.07 -2.26 -9.79
N PRO A 212 -8.44 -2.62 -10.94
CA PRO A 212 -9.12 -2.82 -12.19
C PRO A 212 -10.15 -3.95 -12.16
N ASP A 213 -11.25 -3.74 -12.88
CA ASP A 213 -12.16 -4.83 -13.19
C ASP A 213 -11.44 -5.95 -13.97
N PRO A 214 -11.95 -7.20 -14.00
CA PRO A 214 -11.24 -8.30 -14.65
C PRO A 214 -10.89 -8.07 -16.13
N ARG A 215 -11.70 -7.26 -16.85
CA ARG A 215 -11.47 -6.95 -18.27
C ARG A 215 -10.37 -5.91 -18.43
N LEU A 216 -10.37 -4.86 -17.61
CA LEU A 216 -9.30 -3.87 -17.58
C LEU A 216 -7.99 -4.50 -17.07
N HIS A 217 -8.06 -5.39 -16.07
CA HIS A 217 -6.87 -6.13 -15.61
C HIS A 217 -6.22 -6.92 -16.73
N ALA A 218 -7.00 -7.68 -17.51
CA ALA A 218 -6.48 -8.42 -18.65
C ALA A 218 -5.86 -7.51 -19.71
N LEU A 219 -6.49 -6.36 -19.99
CA LEU A 219 -5.95 -5.36 -20.91
C LEU A 219 -4.64 -4.75 -20.37
N ALA A 220 -4.61 -4.36 -19.10
CA ALA A 220 -3.43 -3.77 -18.46
C ALA A 220 -2.21 -4.71 -18.53
N VAL A 221 -2.41 -6.00 -18.24
CA VAL A 221 -1.37 -7.02 -18.34
C VAL A 221 -0.88 -7.15 -19.80
N ALA A 222 -1.79 -7.22 -20.77
CA ALA A 222 -1.44 -7.33 -22.18
C ALA A 222 -0.71 -6.09 -22.72
N ALA A 223 -1.12 -4.90 -22.29
CA ALA A 223 -0.55 -3.62 -22.68
C ALA A 223 0.68 -3.21 -21.82
N ARG A 224 1.02 -4.00 -20.78
CA ARG A 224 2.07 -3.70 -19.79
C ARG A 224 1.83 -2.39 -19.05
N TRP A 225 0.57 -2.04 -18.80
CA TRP A 225 0.22 -0.92 -17.96
C TRP A 225 0.42 -1.27 -16.48
N PRO A 226 0.85 -0.34 -15.63
CA PRO A 226 0.93 -0.57 -14.20
C PRO A 226 -0.46 -0.85 -13.60
N VAL A 227 -0.53 -1.88 -12.76
CA VAL A 227 -1.70 -2.16 -11.92
C VAL A 227 -1.40 -1.63 -10.53
N LEU A 228 -2.24 -0.72 -10.05
CA LEU A 228 -2.08 0.01 -8.80
C LEU A 228 -3.24 -0.32 -7.84
N HIS A 229 -2.96 -0.10 -6.57
CA HIS A 229 -3.98 -0.18 -5.51
C HIS A 229 -3.75 1.00 -4.56
N PHE A 230 -4.78 1.83 -4.33
CA PHE A 230 -4.62 3.03 -3.52
C PHE A 230 -4.83 2.80 -2.00
N ASP A 231 -5.04 1.56 -1.61
CA ASP A 231 -5.12 1.10 -0.22
C ASP A 231 -3.87 0.33 0.23
N THR A 232 -2.87 0.17 -0.65
CA THR A 232 -1.60 -0.52 -0.35
C THR A 232 -0.44 0.15 -1.09
N SER A 233 0.78 -0.09 -0.60
CA SER A 233 2.02 0.37 -1.27
C SER A 233 2.11 -0.09 -2.73
N PRO A 234 2.70 0.72 -3.60
CA PRO A 234 2.94 0.34 -4.99
C PRO A 234 3.69 -0.98 -5.13
N GLY A 235 3.25 -1.81 -6.07
CA GLY A 235 3.87 -3.12 -6.35
C GLY A 235 3.36 -4.28 -5.50
N VAL A 236 2.53 -4.03 -4.48
CA VAL A 236 1.86 -5.09 -3.72
C VAL A 236 0.85 -5.79 -4.61
N MET A 237 0.98 -7.11 -4.71
CA MET A 237 0.03 -7.92 -5.48
C MET A 237 -1.21 -8.24 -4.64
N LYS A 238 -2.37 -8.00 -5.22
CA LYS A 238 -3.66 -8.51 -4.72
C LYS A 238 -4.14 -9.67 -5.57
N LEU A 239 -4.75 -10.65 -4.91
CA LEU A 239 -5.41 -11.76 -5.60
C LEU A 239 -6.64 -11.24 -6.35
N PRO A 240 -6.74 -11.49 -7.66
CA PRO A 240 -7.89 -11.05 -8.46
C PRO A 240 -9.22 -11.52 -7.84
N VAL A 241 -10.28 -10.75 -8.00
CA VAL A 241 -11.64 -11.02 -7.49
C VAL A 241 -11.76 -10.94 -5.96
N ILE A 242 -10.82 -11.51 -5.20
CA ILE A 242 -10.84 -11.52 -3.72
C ILE A 242 -10.35 -10.19 -3.15
N GLY A 243 -9.48 -9.47 -3.87
CA GLY A 243 -8.88 -8.21 -3.43
C GLY A 243 -7.93 -8.33 -2.23
N MET A 244 -7.61 -9.56 -1.81
CA MET A 244 -6.70 -9.85 -0.69
C MET A 244 -5.24 -9.75 -1.14
N GLU A 245 -4.40 -9.10 -0.35
CA GLU A 245 -2.95 -9.09 -0.59
C GLU A 245 -2.37 -10.52 -0.59
N LEU A 246 -1.44 -10.78 -1.50
CA LEU A 246 -0.75 -12.07 -1.59
C LEU A 246 -0.07 -12.44 -0.26
N GLN A 247 0.57 -11.47 0.40
CA GLN A 247 1.20 -11.69 1.71
C GLN A 247 0.18 -12.12 2.77
N ARG A 248 -1.01 -11.51 2.77
CA ARG A 248 -2.10 -11.89 3.69
C ARG A 248 -2.59 -13.31 3.42
N ALA A 249 -2.76 -13.68 2.17
CA ALA A 249 -3.12 -15.04 1.78
C ALA A 249 -2.06 -16.05 2.25
N ILE A 250 -0.77 -15.75 2.03
CA ILE A 250 0.34 -16.57 2.52
C ILE A 250 0.28 -16.71 4.05
N ALA A 251 0.09 -15.61 4.78
CA ALA A 251 0.00 -15.66 6.24
C ALA A 251 -1.19 -16.52 6.71
N LEU A 252 -2.36 -16.40 6.10
CA LEU A 252 -3.53 -17.22 6.45
C LEU A 252 -3.32 -18.72 6.18
N LEU A 253 -2.58 -19.07 5.13
CA LEU A 253 -2.21 -20.45 4.79
C LEU A 253 -1.06 -20.98 5.65
N SER A 254 -0.24 -20.10 6.26
CA SER A 254 0.90 -20.46 7.11
C SER A 254 0.43 -20.93 8.50
N ARG A 255 -0.36 -22.01 8.52
CA ARG A 255 -0.80 -22.66 9.75
C ARG A 255 0.35 -23.48 10.34
N PRO A 256 0.51 -23.54 11.68
CA PRO A 256 1.53 -24.39 12.32
C PRO A 256 1.48 -25.85 11.84
N GLU A 257 0.29 -26.36 11.51
CA GLU A 257 0.06 -27.74 11.05
C GLU A 257 0.67 -28.01 9.67
N VAL A 258 0.87 -26.98 8.85
CA VAL A 258 1.55 -27.07 7.54
C VAL A 258 3.05 -27.31 7.72
N PHE A 259 3.59 -26.99 8.91
CA PHE A 259 5.00 -27.15 9.25
C PHE A 259 5.19 -28.17 10.41
N PRO A 260 4.82 -29.46 10.22
CA PRO A 260 4.78 -30.45 11.29
C PRO A 260 6.15 -30.74 11.92
N TYR A 261 7.22 -30.27 11.30
CA TYR A 261 8.62 -30.43 11.73
C TYR A 261 9.10 -29.32 12.67
N ALA A 262 8.24 -28.34 13.00
CA ALA A 262 8.54 -27.28 13.98
C ALA A 262 7.35 -27.08 14.92
N LYS A 263 7.61 -26.64 16.15
CA LYS A 263 6.58 -26.16 17.09
C LYS A 263 6.63 -24.67 17.14
N PHE A 264 5.49 -24.01 16.87
CA PHE A 264 5.43 -22.54 16.88
C PHE A 264 4.78 -22.00 18.14
N THR A 265 5.45 -21.05 18.77
CA THR A 265 4.91 -20.23 19.86
C THR A 265 4.94 -18.78 19.42
N VAL A 266 3.78 -18.10 19.46
CA VAL A 266 3.67 -16.66 19.14
C VAL A 266 3.10 -15.94 20.35
N ARG A 267 3.78 -14.90 20.83
CA ARG A 267 3.42 -14.08 21.98
C ARG A 267 3.38 -12.61 21.62
N GLY A 268 2.56 -11.82 22.29
CA GLY A 268 2.52 -10.36 22.15
C GLY A 268 2.02 -9.86 20.79
N ALA A 269 1.33 -10.71 20.01
CA ALA A 269 0.79 -10.28 18.72
C ALA A 269 -0.22 -9.12 18.84
N GLU A 270 -0.82 -8.96 20.00
CA GLU A 270 -1.70 -7.86 20.42
C GLU A 270 -0.97 -6.52 20.52
N ASN A 271 0.35 -6.50 20.65
CA ASN A 271 1.18 -5.28 20.67
C ASN A 271 1.35 -4.67 19.27
N ILE A 272 1.03 -5.42 18.22
CA ILE A 272 0.98 -4.87 16.86
C ILE A 272 -0.28 -4.03 16.73
N PRO A 273 -0.20 -2.72 16.43
CA PRO A 273 -1.39 -1.87 16.36
C PRO A 273 -2.36 -2.37 15.28
N ALA A 274 -3.65 -2.41 15.62
CA ALA A 274 -4.70 -2.83 14.68
C ALA A 274 -4.79 -1.90 13.48
N ASP A 275 -4.55 -0.61 13.69
CA ASP A 275 -4.60 0.46 12.70
C ASP A 275 -3.38 1.38 12.83
N GLY A 276 -3.15 2.19 11.79
CA GLY A 276 -2.05 3.15 11.75
C GLY A 276 -0.67 2.53 11.50
N PRO A 277 0.36 3.34 11.27
CA PRO A 277 1.70 2.89 10.94
C PRO A 277 2.46 2.40 12.17
N ALA A 278 3.37 1.44 11.96
CA ALA A 278 4.38 1.08 12.95
C ALA A 278 5.61 0.44 12.28
N ILE A 279 6.76 0.57 12.93
CA ILE A 279 8.00 -0.10 12.53
C ILE A 279 8.19 -1.33 13.40
N LEU A 280 8.26 -2.51 12.81
CA LEU A 280 8.56 -3.75 13.50
C LEU A 280 10.07 -4.02 13.36
N VAL A 281 10.78 -4.16 14.47
CA VAL A 281 12.25 -4.31 14.47
C VAL A 281 12.64 -5.55 15.26
N GLY A 282 13.41 -6.45 14.64
CA GLY A 282 13.80 -7.68 15.32
C GLY A 282 15.12 -8.27 14.86
N ASN A 283 15.55 -9.33 15.56
CA ASN A 283 16.76 -10.08 15.26
C ASN A 283 16.60 -10.98 14.03
N HIS A 284 17.72 -11.37 13.40
CA HIS A 284 17.77 -12.26 12.25
C HIS A 284 18.59 -13.51 12.59
N ARG A 285 17.95 -14.69 12.59
CA ARG A 285 18.59 -15.95 13.01
C ARG A 285 18.73 -16.95 11.85
N SER A 286 17.80 -16.90 10.86
CA SER A 286 17.70 -17.97 9.87
C SER A 286 16.96 -17.50 8.62
N TYR A 287 17.13 -18.19 7.51
CA TYR A 287 16.23 -18.07 6.34
C TYR A 287 14.79 -18.46 6.67
N PHE A 288 14.56 -19.21 7.74
CA PHE A 288 13.24 -19.62 8.20
C PHE A 288 12.48 -18.50 8.94
N ASP A 289 13.13 -17.38 9.26
CA ASP A 289 12.50 -16.26 9.96
C ASP A 289 11.28 -15.71 9.20
N LEU A 290 11.33 -15.68 7.86
CA LEU A 290 10.18 -15.24 7.06
C LEU A 290 8.96 -16.16 7.23
N VAL A 291 9.18 -17.48 7.36
CA VAL A 291 8.10 -18.43 7.63
C VAL A 291 7.56 -18.23 9.05
N ALA A 292 8.45 -18.07 10.04
CA ALA A 292 8.06 -17.80 11.42
C ALA A 292 7.21 -16.52 11.53
N MET A 293 7.61 -15.46 10.81
CA MET A 293 6.84 -14.22 10.73
C MET A 293 5.50 -14.41 10.02
N ALA A 294 5.44 -15.20 8.93
CA ALA A 294 4.16 -15.48 8.26
C ALA A 294 3.18 -16.22 9.20
N VAL A 295 3.67 -17.18 9.99
CA VAL A 295 2.88 -17.85 11.03
C VAL A 295 2.43 -16.85 12.11
N ALA A 296 3.30 -15.92 12.51
CA ALA A 296 2.98 -14.91 13.52
C ALA A 296 1.92 -13.92 13.00
N PHE A 297 2.07 -13.42 11.77
CA PHE A 297 1.11 -12.49 11.14
C PHE A 297 -0.27 -13.10 10.89
N ARG A 298 -0.41 -14.42 10.92
CA ARG A 298 -1.73 -15.05 10.91
C ARG A 298 -2.61 -14.61 12.09
N ARG A 299 -2.00 -14.23 13.24
CA ARG A 299 -2.70 -13.77 14.44
C ARG A 299 -3.09 -12.29 14.42
N THR A 300 -2.68 -11.55 13.41
CA THR A 300 -3.02 -10.14 13.21
C THR A 300 -3.89 -9.97 11.96
N PRO A 301 -4.75 -8.95 11.85
CA PRO A 301 -5.48 -8.67 10.62
C PRO A 301 -4.61 -8.01 9.54
N ARG A 302 -3.36 -7.69 9.84
CA ARG A 302 -2.49 -6.82 9.03
C ARG A 302 -1.34 -7.58 8.36
N SER A 303 -0.84 -7.01 7.26
CA SER A 303 0.41 -7.39 6.60
C SER A 303 1.52 -6.40 6.97
N ALA A 304 2.78 -6.79 6.84
CA ALA A 304 3.92 -5.88 7.01
C ALA A 304 4.80 -5.87 5.77
N ARG A 305 5.38 -4.72 5.44
CA ARG A 305 6.31 -4.53 4.33
C ARG A 305 7.73 -4.81 4.84
N PHE A 306 8.31 -5.92 4.41
CA PHE A 306 9.65 -6.30 4.85
C PHE A 306 10.73 -5.58 4.06
N LEU A 307 11.64 -4.90 4.77
CA LEU A 307 12.83 -4.34 4.15
C LEU A 307 13.83 -5.45 3.84
N GLY A 308 14.28 -5.48 2.58
CA GLY A 308 15.28 -6.44 2.12
C GLY A 308 16.38 -5.77 1.31
N LYS A 309 17.54 -6.43 1.22
CA LYS A 309 18.66 -5.98 0.39
C LYS A 309 18.26 -5.98 -1.09
N LYS A 310 18.68 -4.97 -1.83
CA LYS A 310 18.45 -4.83 -3.28
C LYS A 310 18.82 -6.10 -4.04
N GLU A 311 19.93 -6.73 -3.67
CA GLU A 311 20.42 -7.94 -4.32
C GLU A 311 19.41 -9.12 -4.29
N LEU A 312 18.53 -9.18 -3.28
CA LEU A 312 17.46 -10.17 -3.21
C LEU A 312 16.36 -9.90 -4.25
N PHE A 313 16.14 -8.62 -4.55
CA PHE A 313 15.13 -8.19 -5.54
C PHE A 313 15.63 -8.31 -6.98
N ASP A 314 16.96 -8.41 -7.18
CA ASP A 314 17.58 -8.56 -8.48
C ASP A 314 17.66 -10.04 -8.92
N VAL A 315 17.42 -10.99 -8.02
CA VAL A 315 17.37 -12.42 -8.36
C VAL A 315 16.12 -12.73 -9.19
N PRO A 316 16.27 -13.26 -10.42
CA PRO A 316 15.14 -13.60 -11.29
C PRO A 316 14.13 -14.52 -10.60
N GLY A 317 12.85 -14.20 -10.70
CA GLY A 317 11.75 -14.92 -10.04
C GLY A 317 11.61 -14.61 -8.56
N LEU A 318 12.66 -14.74 -7.76
CA LEU A 318 12.63 -14.47 -6.33
C LEU A 318 12.31 -12.99 -6.03
N GLY A 319 12.98 -12.07 -6.74
CA GLY A 319 12.71 -10.64 -6.59
C GLY A 319 11.27 -10.25 -6.95
N ALA A 320 10.67 -10.92 -7.94
CA ALA A 320 9.27 -10.72 -8.27
C ALA A 320 8.34 -11.15 -7.12
N VAL A 321 8.64 -12.29 -6.49
CA VAL A 321 7.87 -12.80 -5.33
C VAL A 321 8.00 -11.84 -4.14
N PHE A 322 9.21 -11.34 -3.86
CA PHE A 322 9.41 -10.37 -2.78
C PHE A 322 8.63 -9.07 -3.03
N ARG A 323 8.70 -8.51 -4.24
CA ARG A 323 7.91 -7.32 -4.61
C ARG A 323 6.41 -7.57 -4.50
N ALA A 324 5.93 -8.68 -5.06
CA ALA A 324 4.53 -9.06 -5.00
C ALA A 324 4.01 -9.24 -3.56
N GLY A 325 4.88 -9.70 -2.64
CA GLY A 325 4.62 -9.76 -1.21
C GLY A 325 4.74 -8.40 -0.48
N GLY A 326 4.99 -7.31 -1.19
CA GLY A 326 5.15 -5.98 -0.60
C GLY A 326 6.51 -5.74 0.05
N GLY A 327 7.54 -6.49 -0.35
CA GLY A 327 8.90 -6.24 0.09
C GLY A 327 9.44 -4.91 -0.42
N ILE A 328 10.14 -4.17 0.42
CA ILE A 328 10.78 -2.89 0.12
C ILE A 328 12.27 -3.14 -0.08
N SER A 329 12.77 -2.77 -1.27
CA SER A 329 14.19 -2.85 -1.60
C SER A 329 14.95 -1.68 -0.98
N VAL A 330 16.06 -1.98 -0.29
CA VAL A 330 16.97 -0.97 0.26
C VAL A 330 18.35 -1.13 -0.40
N ASP A 331 18.81 -0.09 -1.09
CA ASP A 331 20.17 -0.03 -1.63
C ASP A 331 21.10 0.56 -0.59
N ARG A 332 22.02 -0.27 -0.08
CA ARG A 332 23.02 0.11 0.92
C ARG A 332 24.32 0.62 0.32
N ARG A 333 24.44 0.58 -1.01
CA ARG A 333 25.65 0.98 -1.74
C ARG A 333 25.62 2.42 -2.23
N GLN A 334 24.49 3.09 -2.06
CA GLN A 334 24.46 4.54 -2.28
C GLN A 334 25.41 5.19 -1.28
N ASP A 335 26.28 6.06 -1.78
CA ASP A 335 27.41 6.67 -1.04
C ASP A 335 26.98 7.50 0.18
N ASP A 336 25.70 7.72 0.35
CA ASP A 336 25.10 8.36 1.52
C ASP A 336 23.99 7.47 2.15
N PRO A 337 24.34 6.64 3.17
CA PRO A 337 23.35 5.89 3.92
C PRO A 337 22.39 6.79 4.71
N ASP A 338 22.66 8.10 4.77
CA ASP A 338 21.83 9.13 5.39
C ASP A 338 20.88 9.79 4.40
N SER A 339 20.96 9.44 3.09
CA SER A 339 20.04 9.96 2.08
C SER A 339 18.60 9.61 2.42
N PRO A 340 17.69 10.62 2.43
CA PRO A 340 16.24 10.38 2.56
C PRO A 340 15.72 9.37 1.54
N ASP A 341 16.32 9.29 0.37
CA ASP A 341 15.92 8.39 -0.72
C ASP A 341 16.09 6.91 -0.37
N ALA A 342 17.06 6.56 0.51
CA ALA A 342 17.27 5.17 0.93
C ALA A 342 16.03 4.58 1.64
N PHE A 343 15.21 5.42 2.29
CA PHE A 343 14.02 5.04 3.02
C PHE A 343 12.72 5.55 2.40
N ALA A 344 12.76 6.23 1.25
CA ALA A 344 11.59 6.86 0.64
C ALA A 344 10.39 5.91 0.52
N SER A 345 10.61 4.67 0.04
CA SER A 345 9.54 3.67 -0.06
C SER A 345 9.02 3.21 1.31
N ALA A 346 9.89 3.12 2.34
CA ALA A 346 9.47 2.77 3.69
C ALA A 346 8.69 3.91 4.36
N VAL A 347 9.14 5.15 4.19
CA VAL A 347 8.42 6.35 4.65
C VAL A 347 7.06 6.44 3.97
N ARG A 348 6.99 6.19 2.66
CA ARG A 348 5.73 6.17 1.91
C ARG A 348 4.77 5.12 2.45
N ALA A 349 5.26 3.90 2.73
CA ALA A 349 4.44 2.83 3.32
C ALA A 349 3.91 3.24 4.70
N LEU A 350 4.76 3.80 5.57
CA LEU A 350 4.36 4.28 6.90
C LEU A 350 3.36 5.43 6.82
N ARG A 351 3.58 6.43 5.95
CA ARG A 351 2.59 7.49 5.69
C ARG A 351 1.27 6.95 5.18
N GLY A 352 1.31 5.83 4.44
CA GLY A 352 0.14 5.08 4.01
C GLY A 352 -0.55 4.28 5.12
N GLY A 353 -0.07 4.36 6.37
CA GLY A 353 -0.63 3.64 7.50
C GLY A 353 -0.20 2.18 7.58
N GLU A 354 0.78 1.74 6.78
CA GLU A 354 1.23 0.35 6.76
C GLU A 354 2.24 0.02 7.86
N LEU A 355 2.43 -1.27 8.12
CA LEU A 355 3.51 -1.78 8.97
C LEU A 355 4.76 -1.99 8.12
N VAL A 356 5.90 -1.54 8.61
CA VAL A 356 7.22 -1.79 7.99
C VAL A 356 8.05 -2.66 8.93
N ALA A 357 8.52 -3.81 8.46
CA ALA A 357 9.31 -4.74 9.26
C ALA A 357 10.75 -4.78 8.76
N MET A 358 11.71 -4.77 9.69
CA MET A 358 13.12 -4.83 9.36
C MET A 358 13.95 -5.56 10.40
N MET A 359 15.05 -6.13 9.93
CA MET A 359 16.07 -6.77 10.74
C MET A 359 17.36 -5.95 10.63
N PRO A 360 17.69 -5.11 11.63
CA PRO A 360 18.77 -4.12 11.54
C PRO A 360 20.15 -4.74 11.43
N GLU A 361 20.34 -6.00 11.79
CA GLU A 361 21.56 -6.76 11.56
C GLU A 361 21.90 -6.87 10.07
N GLY A 362 20.86 -6.76 9.23
CA GLY A 362 20.99 -6.71 7.77
C GLY A 362 21.49 -7.99 7.11
N THR A 363 21.86 -8.97 7.89
CA THR A 363 22.23 -10.33 7.49
C THR A 363 22.10 -11.22 8.72
N ILE A 364 21.98 -12.52 8.52
CA ILE A 364 22.11 -13.48 9.63
C ILE A 364 23.55 -13.36 10.18
N PRO A 365 23.77 -13.11 11.49
CA PRO A 365 25.09 -13.04 12.09
C PRO A 365 25.92 -14.29 11.81
N ARG A 366 27.25 -14.18 11.87
CA ARG A 366 28.20 -15.27 11.60
C ARG A 366 29.18 -15.44 12.75
N GLY A 367 29.71 -16.64 12.87
CA GLY A 367 30.76 -16.93 13.83
C GLY A 367 30.34 -16.60 15.24
N ILE A 368 31.25 -16.05 16.02
CA ILE A 368 31.01 -15.69 17.44
C ILE A 368 29.89 -14.66 17.59
N HIS A 369 29.70 -13.75 16.61
CA HIS A 369 28.65 -12.73 16.66
C HIS A 369 27.22 -13.30 16.65
N PHE A 370 27.05 -14.55 16.21
CA PHE A 370 25.76 -15.24 16.31
C PHE A 370 25.45 -15.64 17.78
N PHE A 371 26.46 -15.80 18.60
CA PHE A 371 26.38 -16.25 19.98
C PHE A 371 26.62 -15.13 21.00
N GLU A 372 26.94 -13.91 20.51
CA GLU A 372 27.04 -12.75 21.41
C GLU A 372 25.63 -12.33 21.89
N PRO A 373 25.50 -11.99 23.21
CA PRO A 373 24.21 -11.58 23.77
C PRO A 373 23.76 -10.20 23.28
N GLY A 374 24.69 -9.36 22.83
CA GLY A 374 24.40 -8.03 22.31
C GLY A 374 24.11 -8.05 20.83
N MET A 375 23.02 -7.41 20.42
CA MET A 375 22.74 -7.21 19.00
C MET A 375 23.68 -6.16 18.40
N ARG A 376 24.14 -6.42 17.18
CA ARG A 376 24.90 -5.48 16.35
C ARG A 376 24.15 -5.25 15.05
N GLY A 377 24.07 -4.02 14.61
CA GLY A 377 23.37 -3.73 13.37
C GLY A 377 23.46 -2.26 12.98
N PHE A 378 22.76 -1.93 11.91
CA PHE A 378 22.73 -0.60 11.33
C PHE A 378 21.66 0.27 12.02
N PRO A 379 21.87 1.59 12.09
CA PRO A 379 20.93 2.50 12.77
C PRO A 379 19.66 2.79 11.97
N GLY A 380 19.40 2.06 10.87
CA GLY A 380 18.29 2.31 9.95
C GLY A 380 16.91 2.31 10.62
N ALA A 381 16.68 1.46 11.63
CA ALA A 381 15.41 1.43 12.34
C ALA A 381 15.16 2.73 13.13
N ALA A 382 16.16 3.19 13.88
CA ALA A 382 16.06 4.43 14.63
C ALA A 382 15.98 5.65 13.69
N ARG A 383 16.71 5.64 12.56
CA ARG A 383 16.60 6.70 11.55
C ARG A 383 15.20 6.78 10.95
N LEU A 384 14.64 5.65 10.55
CA LEU A 384 13.27 5.60 10.02
C LEU A 384 12.26 6.09 11.06
N ALA A 385 12.44 5.71 12.33
CA ALA A 385 11.62 6.20 13.42
C ALA A 385 11.74 7.72 13.61
N HIS A 386 12.96 8.29 13.54
CA HIS A 386 13.18 9.73 13.63
C HIS A 386 12.57 10.52 12.44
N LEU A 387 12.48 9.90 11.26
CA LEU A 387 11.88 10.52 10.07
C LEU A 387 10.34 10.51 10.11
N THR A 388 9.74 9.57 10.83
CA THR A 388 8.31 9.31 10.75
C THR A 388 7.56 9.45 12.07
N GLU A 389 8.28 9.44 13.20
CA GLU A 389 7.75 9.51 14.56
C GLU A 389 6.66 8.46 14.87
N VAL A 390 6.68 7.34 14.15
CA VAL A 390 5.72 6.25 14.35
C VAL A 390 6.20 5.27 15.44
N PRO A 391 5.29 4.52 16.09
CA PRO A 391 5.65 3.53 17.09
C PRO A 391 6.63 2.48 16.57
N VAL A 392 7.63 2.12 17.38
CA VAL A 392 8.57 1.03 17.11
C VAL A 392 8.23 -0.16 18.01
N ILE A 393 7.82 -1.26 17.40
CA ILE A 393 7.47 -2.51 18.07
C ILE A 393 8.66 -3.48 17.92
N PRO A 394 9.34 -3.83 19.00
CA PRO A 394 10.43 -4.79 18.94
C PRO A 394 9.87 -6.21 18.81
N PHE A 395 10.55 -7.07 18.06
CA PHE A 395 10.25 -8.51 18.07
C PHE A 395 11.51 -9.36 18.21
N ALA A 396 11.36 -10.53 18.81
CA ALA A 396 12.42 -11.51 18.96
C ALA A 396 12.03 -12.84 18.33
N ILE A 397 12.94 -13.44 17.55
CA ILE A 397 12.79 -14.76 16.93
C ILE A 397 13.87 -15.68 17.49
N THR A 398 13.48 -16.90 17.87
CA THR A 398 14.40 -17.94 18.33
C THR A 398 14.01 -19.30 17.78
N GLY A 399 15.01 -20.19 17.62
CA GLY A 399 14.80 -21.58 17.21
C GLY A 399 14.70 -21.80 15.70
N THR A 400 14.57 -20.76 14.90
CA THR A 400 14.52 -20.87 13.43
C THR A 400 15.82 -21.40 12.84
N GLU A 401 16.96 -21.10 13.44
CA GLU A 401 18.29 -21.63 13.09
C GLU A 401 18.40 -23.15 13.24
N LYS A 402 17.61 -23.73 14.14
CA LYS A 402 17.53 -25.19 14.32
C LYS A 402 16.75 -25.86 13.20
N VAL A 403 15.79 -25.12 12.57
CA VAL A 403 15.01 -25.58 11.42
C VAL A 403 15.80 -25.41 10.12
N TRP A 404 16.37 -24.23 9.90
CA TRP A 404 17.12 -23.91 8.69
C TRP A 404 18.39 -23.12 9.00
N PRO A 405 19.47 -23.83 9.38
CA PRO A 405 20.74 -23.16 9.65
C PRO A 405 21.33 -22.56 8.38
N ARG A 406 22.13 -21.54 8.53
CA ARG A 406 22.75 -20.83 7.40
C ARG A 406 23.62 -21.71 6.52
N SER A 407 24.25 -22.73 7.09
CA SER A 407 25.09 -23.71 6.40
C SER A 407 24.32 -24.65 5.47
N SER A 408 23.00 -24.69 5.57
CA SER A 408 22.16 -25.61 4.78
C SER A 408 21.47 -24.89 3.64
N LYS A 409 21.51 -25.46 2.44
CA LYS A 409 20.74 -24.96 1.26
C LYS A 409 19.24 -25.25 1.35
N VAL A 410 18.85 -26.17 2.23
CA VAL A 410 17.46 -26.61 2.42
C VAL A 410 17.16 -26.74 3.91
N PRO A 411 15.88 -26.61 4.31
CA PRO A 411 15.51 -26.84 5.72
C PRO A 411 15.88 -28.23 6.21
N ARG A 412 16.31 -28.35 7.45
CA ARG A 412 16.69 -29.64 8.08
C ARG A 412 15.57 -30.68 8.14
N MET A 413 14.33 -30.24 8.03
CA MET A 413 13.18 -31.15 7.94
C MET A 413 13.33 -32.21 6.83
N LEU A 414 14.04 -31.87 5.74
CA LEU A 414 14.28 -32.79 4.64
C LEU A 414 15.37 -33.82 4.97
N THR A 415 16.19 -33.54 5.99
CA THR A 415 17.29 -34.43 6.43
C THR A 415 17.02 -35.12 7.76
N ASN A 416 16.21 -34.53 8.64
CA ASN A 416 15.83 -35.12 9.94
C ASN A 416 14.39 -34.73 10.33
N PRO A 417 13.36 -35.45 9.85
CA PRO A 417 11.96 -35.11 10.11
C PRO A 417 11.50 -35.42 11.56
N LEU A 418 12.30 -36.12 12.35
CA LEU A 418 11.94 -36.49 13.73
C LEU A 418 12.21 -35.39 14.74
N THR A 419 13.12 -34.45 14.44
CA THR A 419 13.36 -33.29 15.29
C THR A 419 12.30 -32.23 15.04
N ARG A 420 11.67 -31.77 16.12
CA ARG A 420 10.65 -30.71 16.08
C ARG A 420 11.10 -29.55 16.97
N PRO A 421 12.08 -28.74 16.52
CA PRO A 421 12.55 -27.61 17.29
C PRO A 421 11.42 -26.63 17.59
N GLU A 422 11.48 -26.02 18.75
CA GLU A 422 10.58 -24.94 19.12
C GLU A 422 11.03 -23.65 18.45
N VAL A 423 10.10 -22.99 17.75
CA VAL A 423 10.27 -21.70 17.10
C VAL A 423 9.38 -20.70 17.82
N THR A 424 9.99 -19.70 18.45
CA THR A 424 9.25 -18.67 19.17
C THR A 424 9.40 -17.32 18.49
N VAL A 425 8.27 -16.62 18.33
CA VAL A 425 8.19 -15.22 17.91
C VAL A 425 7.49 -14.44 18.99
N THR A 426 8.16 -13.44 19.54
CA THR A 426 7.61 -12.58 20.59
C THR A 426 7.62 -11.13 20.13
N PHE A 427 6.48 -10.44 20.21
CA PHE A 427 6.39 -8.99 19.99
C PHE A 427 6.32 -8.31 21.35
N GLY A 428 7.20 -7.32 21.57
CA GLY A 428 7.23 -6.52 22.78
C GLY A 428 6.31 -5.32 22.73
N GLU A 429 6.23 -4.60 23.83
CA GLU A 429 5.58 -3.31 23.91
C GLU A 429 6.32 -2.26 23.06
N PRO A 430 5.66 -1.17 22.61
CA PRO A 430 6.31 -0.10 21.89
C PRO A 430 7.51 0.47 22.64
N VAL A 431 8.65 0.62 21.95
CA VAL A 431 9.88 1.16 22.55
C VAL A 431 9.74 2.66 22.75
N GLU A 432 9.99 3.15 23.97
CA GLU A 432 10.01 4.58 24.27
C GLU A 432 11.27 5.24 23.70
N LEU A 433 11.18 5.80 22.50
CA LEU A 433 12.26 6.56 21.88
C LEU A 433 12.28 8.00 22.39
N LYS A 434 13.45 8.62 22.40
CA LYS A 434 13.62 9.99 22.85
C LYS A 434 13.82 10.99 21.72
N TYR A 435 14.05 10.50 20.50
CA TYR A 435 14.23 11.32 19.28
C TYR A 435 15.30 12.42 19.40
N ARG A 436 16.33 12.17 20.26
CA ARG A 436 17.45 13.12 20.47
C ARG A 436 18.75 12.61 19.86
N SER A 437 18.89 11.31 19.69
CA SER A 437 20.11 10.67 19.22
C SER A 437 19.77 9.33 18.59
N VAL A 438 19.97 9.23 17.28
CA VAL A 438 19.75 7.99 16.53
C VAL A 438 20.53 6.80 17.13
N PRO A 439 21.85 6.90 17.49
CA PRO A 439 22.56 5.80 18.12
C PRO A 439 21.94 5.35 19.45
N ARG A 440 21.57 6.29 20.33
CA ARG A 440 20.98 5.95 21.63
C ARG A 440 19.58 5.35 21.49
N ASP A 441 18.80 5.81 20.54
CA ASP A 441 17.49 5.21 20.29
C ASP A 441 17.62 3.83 19.65
N MET A 442 18.67 3.61 18.84
CA MET A 442 18.99 2.26 18.35
C MET A 442 19.40 1.30 19.46
N GLU A 443 20.20 1.78 20.44
CA GLU A 443 20.55 1.01 21.65
C GLU A 443 19.28 0.58 22.40
N ARG A 444 18.32 1.48 22.63
CA ARG A 444 17.04 1.14 23.29
C ARG A 444 16.25 0.07 22.53
N ILE A 445 16.25 0.15 21.19
CA ILE A 445 15.60 -0.87 20.35
C ILE A 445 16.30 -2.22 20.54
N PHE A 446 17.62 -2.25 20.50
CA PHE A 446 18.40 -3.50 20.73
C PHE A 446 18.20 -4.07 22.13
N GLU A 447 18.20 -3.23 23.17
CA GLU A 447 17.92 -3.64 24.53
C GLU A 447 16.53 -4.27 24.66
N ALA A 448 15.50 -3.65 24.05
CA ALA A 448 14.14 -4.17 24.05
C ALA A 448 14.03 -5.53 23.34
N ILE A 449 14.72 -5.73 22.22
CA ILE A 449 14.76 -7.02 21.53
C ILE A 449 15.50 -8.05 22.39
N THR A 450 16.67 -7.71 22.93
CA THR A 450 17.49 -8.59 23.74
C THR A 450 16.76 -9.05 25.01
N ALA A 451 15.98 -8.15 25.64
CA ALA A 451 15.21 -8.48 26.84
C ALA A 451 14.13 -9.58 26.61
N MET A 452 13.69 -9.78 25.37
CA MET A 452 12.71 -10.82 25.00
C MET A 452 13.37 -12.15 24.63
N LEU A 453 14.69 -12.18 24.44
CA LEU A 453 15.43 -13.42 24.15
C LEU A 453 15.54 -14.29 25.42
N PRO A 454 15.57 -15.63 25.30
CA PRO A 454 15.80 -16.52 26.41
C PRO A 454 17.16 -16.27 27.06
N ASP A 455 17.30 -16.64 28.34
CA ASP A 455 18.54 -16.44 29.12
C ASP A 455 19.74 -17.09 28.45
N GLU A 456 19.56 -18.27 27.86
CA GLU A 456 20.60 -19.01 27.14
C GLU A 456 21.16 -18.26 25.93
N VAL A 457 20.37 -17.32 25.36
CA VAL A 457 20.81 -16.47 24.25
C VAL A 457 21.39 -15.16 24.76
N ARG A 458 21.00 -14.72 25.95
CA ARG A 458 21.46 -13.46 26.56
C ARG A 458 22.79 -13.58 27.27
N GLU A 459 23.19 -14.79 27.62
CA GLU A 459 24.49 -15.06 28.23
C GLU A 459 25.55 -15.32 27.16
N PRO A 460 26.82 -14.86 27.39
CA PRO A 460 27.91 -15.16 26.49
C PRO A 460 28.09 -16.66 26.33
N ALA A 461 27.76 -17.21 25.19
CA ALA A 461 27.98 -18.62 24.90
C ALA A 461 29.33 -18.81 24.21
N ARG A 462 30.08 -19.84 24.63
CA ARG A 462 31.24 -20.33 23.91
C ARG A 462 30.80 -21.51 23.04
N PRO A 463 30.62 -21.29 21.72
CA PRO A 463 30.13 -22.32 20.84
C PRO A 463 31.21 -23.39 20.59
N THR A 464 30.76 -24.59 20.26
CA THR A 464 31.60 -25.64 19.67
C THR A 464 31.94 -25.32 18.22
N LEU A 465 32.97 -25.95 17.65
CA LEU A 465 33.26 -25.83 16.20
C LEU A 465 32.09 -26.24 15.30
N ALA A 466 31.33 -27.24 15.73
CA ALA A 466 30.15 -27.71 15.01
C ALA A 466 29.05 -26.64 15.00
N GLU A 467 28.80 -25.95 16.09
CA GLU A 467 27.83 -24.85 16.20
C GLU A 467 28.29 -23.63 15.40
N LEU A 468 29.56 -23.24 15.47
CA LEU A 468 30.13 -22.18 14.63
C LEU A 468 29.93 -22.48 13.14
N ALA A 469 30.22 -23.72 12.72
CA ALA A 469 30.04 -24.12 11.33
C ALA A 469 28.61 -23.92 10.79
N LEU A 470 27.61 -24.05 11.63
CA LEU A 470 26.21 -23.82 11.26
C LEU A 470 25.89 -22.37 10.89
N THR A 471 26.72 -21.42 11.33
CA THR A 471 26.53 -19.99 11.06
C THR A 471 27.13 -19.53 9.72
N TYR A 472 27.96 -20.36 9.07
CA TYR A 472 28.60 -20.04 7.79
C TYR A 472 27.86 -20.68 6.62
N PRO A 473 27.76 -20.00 5.46
CA PRO A 473 26.99 -20.50 4.31
C PRO A 473 27.48 -21.82 3.71
N ASP A 474 28.80 -22.08 3.85
CA ASP A 474 29.46 -23.30 3.33
C ASP A 474 29.73 -24.32 4.45
N GLY A 475 29.31 -24.02 5.68
CA GLY A 475 29.57 -24.87 6.85
C GLY A 475 31.05 -24.93 7.27
N LYS A 476 31.90 -24.02 6.80
CA LYS A 476 33.32 -23.99 7.12
C LYS A 476 33.61 -22.81 8.02
N VAL A 477 34.26 -23.11 9.17
CA VAL A 477 34.72 -22.09 10.10
C VAL A 477 36.07 -21.56 9.63
N PRO A 478 36.22 -20.24 9.37
CA PRO A 478 37.50 -19.63 9.08
C PRO A 478 38.52 -19.88 10.23
N ASP A 479 39.81 -19.95 9.89
CA ASP A 479 40.84 -20.23 10.89
C ASP A 479 40.88 -19.17 11.99
N GLU A 480 40.61 -17.91 11.65
CA GLU A 480 40.54 -16.80 12.60
C GLU A 480 39.39 -16.91 13.62
N ASP A 481 38.31 -17.62 13.29
CA ASP A 481 37.15 -17.80 14.18
C ASP A 481 37.23 -19.10 15.01
N ARG A 482 38.11 -20.02 14.68
CA ARG A 482 38.28 -21.28 15.43
C ARG A 482 38.70 -21.08 16.88
N TRP A 483 39.40 -19.99 17.17
CA TRP A 483 39.84 -19.66 18.55
C TRP A 483 38.69 -19.37 19.53
N PHE A 484 37.51 -19.09 19.01
CA PHE A 484 36.34 -18.87 19.85
C PHE A 484 35.60 -20.16 20.22
N ALA A 485 35.96 -21.29 19.59
CA ALA A 485 35.33 -22.56 19.86
C ALA A 485 35.87 -23.19 21.14
N VAL A 486 35.02 -23.90 21.87
CA VAL A 486 35.42 -24.85 22.92
C VAL A 486 35.40 -26.24 22.34
N ASP A 487 36.23 -27.12 22.95
CA ASP A 487 36.19 -28.55 22.63
C ASP A 487 34.80 -29.10 22.99
N ALA A 488 34.24 -29.93 22.13
CA ALA A 488 33.00 -30.64 22.47
C ALA A 488 33.31 -31.65 23.58
N GLU A 489 32.63 -31.53 24.72
CA GLU A 489 32.67 -32.54 25.78
C GLU A 489 32.03 -33.87 25.31
#